data_6a17dfb1b68f2a176c11b007630fbeac
#
_entry.id   6a17dfb1b68f2a176c11b007630fbeac
#
_cell.length_a   1.000
_cell.length_b   1.000
_cell.length_c   1.000
_cell.angle_alpha   90.00
_cell.angle_beta   90.00
_cell.angle_gamma   90.00
#
_symmetry.space_group_name_H-M   'P 1'
#
loop_
_entity.id
_entity.type
_entity.pdbx_description
1 polymer ?
#
loop_
_entity_poly.entity_id
_entity_poly.type
_entity_poly.pdbx_seq_one_letter_code
_entity_poly.pdbx_strand_id
1 'polypeptide(L)'
;MYSIQEYGDCLRVGFNADFDCSTVQTIIHHETALPEYRSTNDIWVIGSHRARIRLGEIETMVREFHCRCTRDGNRSKTAIVVDEGFTQSIIELWVNALLKKVPFEIRIFNELADAERWLSKSREHAV
;
A
#
# COMPACT_ATOMS: atom_id res chain seq x y z
N MET A 1 -6.91 0.05 15.26
CA MET A 1 -7.19 0.77 14.05
C MET A 1 -6.51 0.18 12.81
N TYR A 2 -5.30 -0.31 12.95
CA TYR A 2 -4.63 -1.09 11.92
C TYR A 2 -3.62 -2.04 12.58
N SER A 3 -3.15 -3.01 11.79
CA SER A 3 -2.09 -3.91 12.24
C SER A 3 -1.08 -4.10 11.10
N ILE A 4 0.19 -4.35 11.45
CA ILE A 4 1.21 -4.71 10.49
C ILE A 4 1.79 -6.04 10.93
N GLN A 5 1.73 -7.04 10.06
CA GLN A 5 2.20 -8.39 10.34
C GLN A 5 3.08 -8.91 9.22
N GLU A 6 4.06 -9.73 9.58
CA GLU A 6 4.83 -10.47 8.59
C GLU A 6 4.04 -11.72 8.21
N TYR A 7 3.91 -11.94 6.91
CA TYR A 7 3.14 -13.05 6.39
C TYR A 7 3.97 -13.73 5.31
N GLY A 8 4.76 -14.71 5.71
CA GLY A 8 5.76 -15.26 4.85
C GLY A 8 6.83 -14.21 4.59
N ASP A 9 6.99 -13.81 3.34
CA ASP A 9 7.90 -12.73 2.96
C ASP A 9 7.16 -11.51 2.43
N CYS A 10 5.99 -11.28 2.98
CA CYS A 10 5.12 -10.15 2.66
C CYS A 10 4.74 -9.46 3.96
N LEU A 11 4.76 -8.13 3.97
CA LEU A 11 4.20 -7.35 5.06
C LEU A 11 2.72 -7.12 4.79
N ARG A 12 1.88 -7.41 5.77
CA ARG A 12 0.44 -7.21 5.62
C ARG A 12 -0.01 -6.10 6.57
N VAL A 13 -0.55 -5.02 5.97
CA VAL A 13 -1.16 -3.92 6.71
C VAL A 13 -2.67 -4.13 6.66
N GLY A 14 -3.26 -4.46 7.80
CA GLY A 14 -4.70 -4.70 7.90
C GLY A 14 -5.41 -3.52 8.54
N PHE A 15 -6.47 -3.04 7.91
CA PHE A 15 -7.30 -1.97 8.44
C PHE A 15 -8.51 -2.59 9.15
N ASN A 16 -8.84 -2.07 10.32
CA ASN A 16 -10.00 -2.55 11.07
C ASN A 16 -10.98 -1.43 11.43
N ALA A 17 -10.84 -0.27 10.81
CA ALA A 17 -11.74 0.87 11.00
C ALA A 17 -11.61 1.82 9.82
N ASP A 18 -12.55 2.74 9.69
CA ASP A 18 -12.43 3.85 8.75
C ASP A 18 -11.19 4.66 9.11
N PHE A 19 -10.61 5.31 8.13
CA PHE A 19 -9.30 5.94 8.31
C PHE A 19 -9.24 7.28 7.60
N ASP A 20 -8.27 8.10 8.02
CA ASP A 20 -8.03 9.42 7.46
C ASP A 20 -6.56 9.56 7.03
N CYS A 21 -6.21 10.74 6.55
CA CYS A 21 -4.85 11.03 6.12
C CYS A 21 -3.83 10.78 7.24
N SER A 22 -4.17 11.16 8.46
CA SER A 22 -3.29 10.96 9.62
C SER A 22 -3.01 9.48 9.86
N THR A 23 -4.03 8.63 9.70
CA THR A 23 -3.85 7.18 9.83
C THR A 23 -2.87 6.66 8.78
N VAL A 24 -3.04 7.09 7.54
CA VAL A 24 -2.15 6.66 6.44
C VAL A 24 -0.72 7.09 6.72
N GLN A 25 -0.52 8.32 7.17
CA GLN A 25 0.81 8.81 7.51
C GLN A 25 1.46 7.98 8.63
N THR A 26 0.68 7.63 9.65
CA THR A 26 1.16 6.81 10.76
C THR A 26 1.58 5.43 10.25
N ILE A 27 0.78 4.83 9.38
CA ILE A 27 1.10 3.52 8.79
C ILE A 27 2.39 3.60 7.98
N ILE A 28 2.53 4.63 7.15
CA ILE A 28 3.73 4.81 6.33
C ILE A 28 4.97 4.91 7.21
N HIS A 29 4.92 5.71 8.27
CA HIS A 29 6.02 5.83 9.22
C HIS A 29 6.37 4.49 9.85
N HIS A 30 5.35 3.76 10.30
CA HIS A 30 5.55 2.49 11.00
C HIS A 30 6.14 1.45 10.04
N GLU A 31 5.51 1.28 8.87
CA GLU A 31 5.93 0.26 7.92
C GLU A 31 7.33 0.51 7.37
N THR A 32 7.63 1.75 6.98
CA THR A 32 8.92 2.07 6.37
C THR A 32 10.06 2.04 7.38
N ALA A 33 9.76 2.06 8.67
CA ALA A 33 10.78 1.92 9.72
C ALA A 33 11.16 0.46 9.98
N LEU A 34 10.37 -0.49 9.48
CA LEU A 34 10.67 -1.91 9.66
C LEU A 34 11.84 -2.31 8.76
N PRO A 35 12.82 -3.07 9.29
CA PRO A 35 13.96 -3.50 8.46
C PRO A 35 13.55 -4.30 7.23
N GLU A 36 12.48 -5.08 7.34
CA GLU A 36 11.98 -5.94 6.27
C GLU A 36 11.41 -5.17 5.10
N TYR A 37 11.00 -3.92 5.31
CA TYR A 37 10.31 -3.14 4.29
C TYR A 37 11.11 -3.03 2.98
N ARG A 38 12.42 -2.91 3.07
CA ARG A 38 13.27 -2.66 1.90
C ARG A 38 13.32 -3.84 0.94
N SER A 39 13.11 -5.06 1.44
CA SER A 39 13.31 -6.27 0.67
C SER A 39 12.06 -7.13 0.50
N THR A 40 10.90 -6.67 0.97
CA THR A 40 9.67 -7.46 0.89
C THR A 40 8.59 -6.74 0.09
N ASN A 41 7.64 -7.53 -0.41
CA ASN A 41 6.38 -6.98 -0.91
C ASN A 41 5.52 -6.61 0.29
N ASP A 42 4.54 -5.75 0.05
CA ASP A 42 3.54 -5.48 1.07
C ASP A 42 2.15 -5.47 0.47
N ILE A 43 1.16 -5.68 1.33
CA ILE A 43 -0.23 -5.70 0.94
C ILE A 43 -1.03 -4.92 1.98
N TRP A 44 -1.78 -3.94 1.52
CA TRP A 44 -2.65 -3.12 2.35
C TRP A 44 -4.08 -3.60 2.17
N VAL A 45 -4.65 -4.16 3.24
CA VAL A 45 -6.00 -4.72 3.19
C VAL A 45 -6.95 -3.73 3.82
N ILE A 46 -7.58 -2.91 3.00
CA ILE A 46 -8.52 -1.87 3.42
C ILE A 46 -9.95 -2.44 3.51
N GLY A 47 -10.31 -3.29 2.53
CA GLY A 47 -11.63 -3.90 2.51
C GLY A 47 -12.75 -2.87 2.35
N SER A 48 -13.75 -2.94 3.21
CA SER A 48 -14.92 -2.08 3.15
C SER A 48 -14.78 -0.81 3.98
N HIS A 49 -13.67 -0.60 4.65
CA HIS A 49 -13.48 0.60 5.47
C HIS A 49 -13.35 1.84 4.58
N ARG A 50 -13.79 2.97 5.08
CA ARG A 50 -13.88 4.20 4.31
C ARG A 50 -12.67 5.09 4.53
N ALA A 51 -12.20 5.69 3.44
CA ALA A 51 -11.17 6.70 3.49
C ALA A 51 -11.82 8.07 3.65
N ARG A 52 -11.54 8.72 4.78
CA ARG A 52 -11.99 10.10 5.04
C ARG A 52 -10.85 11.05 4.69
N ILE A 53 -10.55 11.12 3.39
CA ILE A 53 -9.40 11.85 2.87
C ILE A 53 -9.91 12.90 1.89
N ARG A 54 -9.44 14.12 2.07
CA ARG A 54 -9.75 15.23 1.16
C ARG A 54 -8.77 15.20 -0.01
N LEU A 55 -9.23 15.70 -1.16
CA LEU A 55 -8.39 15.72 -2.36
C LEU A 55 -7.06 16.46 -2.11
N GLY A 56 -7.10 17.56 -1.37
CA GLY A 56 -5.89 18.32 -1.06
C GLY A 56 -4.88 17.56 -0.18
N GLU A 57 -5.34 16.54 0.53
CA GLU A 57 -4.47 15.74 1.38
C GLU A 57 -3.71 14.65 0.60
N ILE A 58 -4.16 14.34 -0.60
CA ILE A 58 -3.51 13.30 -1.42
C ILE A 58 -2.07 13.67 -1.72
N GLU A 59 -1.82 14.93 -2.05
CA GLU A 59 -0.46 15.40 -2.30
C GLU A 59 0.44 15.25 -1.09
N THR A 60 -0.10 15.52 0.10
CA THR A 60 0.63 15.33 1.35
C THR A 60 0.99 13.86 1.55
N MET A 61 0.04 12.95 1.28
CA MET A 61 0.27 11.51 1.40
C MET A 61 1.32 11.02 0.40
N VAL A 62 1.31 11.54 -0.82
CA VAL A 62 2.29 11.19 -1.84
C VAL A 62 3.68 11.63 -1.39
N ARG A 63 3.80 12.85 -0.91
CA ARG A 63 5.08 13.41 -0.46
C ARG A 63 5.64 12.62 0.70
N GLU A 64 4.79 12.31 1.67
CA GLU A 64 5.19 11.56 2.84
C GLU A 64 5.72 10.17 2.48
N PHE A 65 5.00 9.47 1.61
CA PHE A 65 5.42 8.15 1.15
C PHE A 65 6.73 8.23 0.37
N HIS A 66 6.83 9.16 -0.55
CA HIS A 66 8.02 9.34 -1.38
C HIS A 66 9.27 9.63 -0.56
N CYS A 67 9.13 10.47 0.46
CA CYS A 67 10.26 10.81 1.33
C CYS A 67 10.74 9.64 2.18
N ARG A 68 9.84 8.72 2.52
CA ARG A 68 10.18 7.60 3.42
C ARG A 68 10.42 6.28 2.71
N CYS A 69 10.12 6.20 1.43
CA CYS A 69 10.30 4.98 0.67
C CYS A 69 11.79 4.67 0.50
N THR A 70 12.19 3.47 0.90
CA THR A 70 13.57 3.03 0.82
C THR A 70 13.78 1.85 -0.14
N ARG A 71 12.72 1.46 -0.86
CA ARG A 71 12.79 0.36 -1.81
C ARG A 71 13.47 0.77 -3.09
N ASP A 72 14.27 -0.12 -3.65
CA ASP A 72 14.96 0.13 -4.91
C ASP A 72 14.14 -0.24 -6.15
N GLY A 73 12.99 -0.88 -5.95
CA GLY A 73 12.04 -1.13 -7.03
C GLY A 73 12.22 -2.41 -7.82
N ASN A 74 13.30 -3.12 -7.65
CA ASN A 74 13.57 -4.27 -8.53
C ASN A 74 12.69 -5.48 -8.28
N ARG A 75 12.29 -5.74 -7.04
CA ARG A 75 11.54 -6.94 -6.70
C ARG A 75 10.37 -6.70 -5.77
N SER A 76 10.28 -5.51 -5.23
CA SER A 76 9.22 -5.19 -4.28
C SER A 76 8.00 -4.64 -5.00
N LYS A 77 6.83 -5.05 -4.54
CA LYS A 77 5.55 -4.60 -5.06
C LYS A 77 4.61 -4.31 -3.90
N THR A 78 3.72 -3.36 -4.11
CA THR A 78 2.68 -3.03 -3.15
C THR A 78 1.32 -3.34 -3.77
N ALA A 79 0.53 -4.16 -3.10
CA ALA A 79 -0.85 -4.43 -3.47
C ALA A 79 -1.78 -3.72 -2.49
N ILE A 80 -2.87 -3.15 -2.98
CA ILE A 80 -3.87 -2.52 -2.15
C ILE A 80 -5.21 -3.19 -2.44
N VAL A 81 -5.83 -3.77 -1.42
CA VAL A 81 -7.11 -4.45 -1.55
C VAL A 81 -8.18 -3.56 -0.95
N VAL A 82 -9.14 -3.14 -1.77
CA VAL A 82 -10.21 -2.24 -1.37
C VAL A 82 -11.47 -2.60 -2.13
N ASP A 83 -12.63 -2.53 -1.47
CA ASP A 83 -13.91 -2.79 -2.12
C ASP A 83 -14.23 -1.70 -3.14
N GLU A 84 -14.96 -2.06 -4.18
CA GLU A 84 -15.42 -1.09 -5.17
C GLU A 84 -16.24 0.01 -4.51
N GLY A 85 -16.06 1.25 -4.96
CA GLY A 85 -16.81 2.38 -4.46
C GLY A 85 -15.97 3.64 -4.34
N PHE A 86 -16.47 4.57 -3.55
CA PHE A 86 -15.86 5.90 -3.41
C PHE A 86 -14.44 5.81 -2.84
N THR A 87 -14.21 4.94 -1.85
CA THR A 87 -12.89 4.78 -1.26
C THR A 87 -11.88 4.30 -2.29
N GLN A 88 -12.28 3.38 -3.16
CA GLN A 88 -11.39 2.94 -4.25
C GLN A 88 -10.99 4.12 -5.14
N SER A 89 -11.92 5.01 -5.46
CA SER A 89 -11.63 6.17 -6.30
C SER A 89 -10.59 7.08 -5.66
N ILE A 90 -10.69 7.29 -4.35
CA ILE A 90 -9.69 8.07 -3.60
C ILE A 90 -8.32 7.39 -3.64
N ILE A 91 -8.29 6.08 -3.41
CA ILE A 91 -7.04 5.32 -3.44
C ILE A 91 -6.41 5.34 -4.83
N GLU A 92 -7.23 5.27 -5.88
CA GLU A 92 -6.73 5.35 -7.26
C GLU A 92 -6.02 6.69 -7.53
N LEU A 93 -6.56 7.79 -7.04
CA LEU A 93 -5.90 9.09 -7.19
C LEU A 93 -4.53 9.11 -6.51
N TRP A 94 -4.46 8.56 -5.30
CA TRP A 94 -3.21 8.47 -4.56
C TRP A 94 -2.19 7.58 -5.30
N VAL A 95 -2.61 6.39 -5.71
CA VAL A 95 -1.74 5.43 -6.40
C VAL A 95 -1.22 6.01 -7.72
N ASN A 96 -2.11 6.65 -8.51
CA ASN A 96 -1.70 7.23 -9.78
C ASN A 96 -0.66 8.32 -9.58
N ALA A 97 -0.79 9.11 -8.53
CA ALA A 97 0.20 10.14 -8.21
C ALA A 97 1.52 9.52 -7.73
N LEU A 98 1.44 8.45 -6.93
CA LEU A 98 2.62 7.74 -6.43
C LEU A 98 3.42 7.07 -7.54
N LEU A 99 2.75 6.47 -8.53
CA LEU A 99 3.44 5.75 -9.61
C LEU A 99 4.40 6.61 -10.40
N LYS A 100 4.21 7.93 -10.36
CA LYS A 100 5.13 8.87 -11.01
C LYS A 100 6.37 9.15 -10.18
N LYS A 101 6.41 8.73 -8.92
CA LYS A 101 7.43 9.12 -7.97
C LYS A 101 8.21 7.95 -7.37
N VAL A 102 7.64 6.74 -7.39
CA VAL A 102 8.29 5.58 -6.79
C VAL A 102 8.79 4.63 -7.87
N PRO A 103 9.88 3.90 -7.61
CA PRO A 103 10.48 3.01 -8.62
C PRO A 103 9.88 1.60 -8.65
N PHE A 104 8.88 1.31 -7.84
CA PHE A 104 8.28 -0.03 -7.78
C PHE A 104 6.81 0.04 -8.19
N GLU A 105 6.22 -1.13 -8.43
CA GLU A 105 4.83 -1.22 -8.85
C GLU A 105 3.87 -1.18 -7.67
N ILE A 106 2.75 -0.49 -7.86
CA ILE A 106 1.62 -0.46 -6.93
C ILE A 106 0.39 -0.80 -7.73
N ARG A 107 -0.43 -1.72 -7.24
CA ARG A 107 -1.64 -2.14 -7.94
C ARG A 107 -2.80 -2.31 -6.98
N ILE A 108 -4.00 -1.95 -7.44
CA ILE A 108 -5.24 -2.02 -6.66
C ILE A 108 -6.03 -3.26 -7.07
N PHE A 109 -6.57 -3.95 -6.08
CA PHE A 109 -7.39 -5.15 -6.28
C PHE A 109 -8.66 -5.03 -5.44
N ASN A 110 -9.73 -5.68 -5.91
CA ASN A 110 -10.96 -5.78 -5.14
C ASN A 110 -11.02 -7.07 -4.33
N GLU A 111 -10.18 -8.04 -4.66
CA GLU A 111 -10.14 -9.33 -3.97
C GLU A 111 -8.74 -9.64 -3.45
N LEU A 112 -8.66 -10.09 -2.20
CA LEU A 112 -7.40 -10.45 -1.59
C LEU A 112 -6.68 -11.55 -2.36
N ALA A 113 -7.41 -12.55 -2.84
CA ALA A 113 -6.81 -13.67 -3.58
C ALA A 113 -6.09 -13.20 -4.84
N ASP A 114 -6.65 -12.21 -5.55
CA ASP A 114 -6.03 -11.68 -6.75
C ASP A 114 -4.74 -10.94 -6.42
N ALA A 115 -4.75 -10.19 -5.33
CA ALA A 115 -3.56 -9.47 -4.88
C ALA A 115 -2.44 -10.44 -4.51
N GLU A 116 -2.77 -11.48 -3.76
CA GLU A 116 -1.80 -12.49 -3.36
C GLU A 116 -1.20 -13.21 -4.56
N ARG A 117 -2.04 -13.49 -5.56
CA ARG A 117 -1.59 -14.15 -6.78
C ARG A 117 -0.62 -13.25 -7.57
N TRP A 118 -0.92 -11.98 -7.65
CA TRP A 118 -0.05 -11.03 -8.33
C TRP A 118 1.32 -10.91 -7.65
N LEU A 119 1.34 -10.87 -6.33
CA LEU A 119 2.59 -10.82 -5.58
C LEU A 119 3.41 -12.10 -5.76
N SER A 120 2.76 -13.25 -5.80
CA SER A 120 3.43 -14.53 -6.03
C SER A 120 4.08 -14.61 -7.41
N LYS A 121 3.40 -14.12 -8.44
CA LYS A 121 3.94 -14.09 -9.80
C LYS A 121 5.21 -13.26 -9.89
N SER A 122 5.27 -12.17 -9.13
CA SER A 122 6.45 -11.34 -9.06
C SER A 122 7.69 -12.16 -8.69
N ARG A 123 7.52 -13.13 -7.80
CA ARG A 123 8.62 -13.97 -7.32
C ARG A 123 9.02 -15.02 -8.36
N GLU A 124 8.05 -15.61 -9.02
CA GLU A 124 8.32 -16.58 -10.07
C GLU A 124 9.18 -15.98 -11.18
N HIS A 125 8.91 -14.74 -11.53
CA HIS A 125 9.66 -14.05 -12.57
C HIS A 125 11.05 -13.58 -12.12
N ALA A 126 11.32 -13.61 -10.83
CA ALA A 126 12.60 -13.18 -10.29
C ALA A 126 13.67 -14.27 -10.37
N VAL A 127 13.30 -15.47 -10.77
CA VAL A 127 14.22 -16.62 -10.84
C VAL A 127 15.07 -16.64 -12.12
#